data_087f642a5a109f85e1c8d8485b5ed688
#
_entry.id   087f642a5a109f85e1c8d8485b5ed688
#
_cell.length_a   1.000
_cell.length_b   1.000
_cell.length_c   1.000
_cell.angle_alpha   90.00
_cell.angle_beta   90.00
_cell.angle_gamma   90.00
#
_symmetry.space_group_name_H-M   'P 1'
#
loop_
_entity.id
_entity.type
_entity.pdbx_description
1 polymer ?
#
loop_
_entity_poly.entity_id
_entity_poly.type
_entity_poly.pdbx_seq_one_letter_code
_entity_poly.pdbx_strand_id
1 'polypeptide(L)'
;MARKRRKKKSRTTGSNRVLPLAQSLPLGIQHVLAMFAGNITVPIIVASIFGQTTEQKIFLIQMALFVAGVATVIQTVGYGRVGSRLPIIQGTSFAFIPVMAPFAKVGLGAVFTAAFIGGLFQMYI
;
A
#
# COMPACT_ATOMS: atom_id res chain seq x y z
N MET A 1 34.77 -22.92 -43.18
CA MET A 1 33.78 -23.25 -42.13
C MET A 1 33.53 -22.02 -41.25
N ALA A 2 32.41 -21.30 -41.46
CA ALA A 2 32.08 -20.08 -40.75
C ALA A 2 31.21 -20.41 -39.53
N ARG A 3 31.77 -20.20 -38.33
CA ARG A 3 31.12 -20.46 -37.03
C ARG A 3 30.10 -19.35 -36.73
N LYS A 4 28.82 -19.60 -36.99
CA LYS A 4 27.71 -18.72 -36.73
C LYS A 4 27.59 -18.42 -35.20
N ARG A 5 28.09 -17.28 -34.73
CA ARG A 5 27.94 -16.81 -33.34
C ARG A 5 26.46 -16.59 -33.08
N ARG A 6 25.82 -17.49 -32.34
CA ARG A 6 24.50 -17.28 -31.75
C ARG A 6 24.57 -16.11 -30.77
N LYS A 7 23.99 -14.97 -31.14
CA LYS A 7 23.74 -13.85 -30.21
C LYS A 7 22.85 -14.37 -29.08
N LYS A 8 23.43 -14.53 -27.90
CA LYS A 8 22.73 -14.86 -26.67
C LYS A 8 21.81 -13.68 -26.37
N LYS A 9 20.50 -13.84 -26.64
CA LYS A 9 19.47 -12.86 -26.34
C LYS A 9 19.47 -12.70 -24.80
N SER A 10 20.00 -11.58 -24.31
CA SER A 10 19.97 -11.22 -22.89
C SER A 10 18.51 -11.26 -22.44
N ARG A 11 18.17 -12.23 -21.62
CA ARG A 11 16.91 -12.26 -20.88
C ARG A 11 17.03 -11.15 -19.85
N THR A 12 16.56 -9.97 -20.18
CA THR A 12 16.30 -8.93 -19.18
C THR A 12 15.22 -9.48 -18.26
N THR A 13 15.68 -10.04 -17.16
CA THR A 13 14.84 -10.52 -16.07
C THR A 13 14.34 -9.29 -15.31
N GLY A 14 13.02 -9.17 -15.16
CA GLY A 14 12.45 -8.39 -14.11
C GLY A 14 11.83 -7.04 -14.50
N SER A 15 11.87 -6.13 -13.58
CA SER A 15 11.08 -4.93 -13.40
C SER A 15 11.20 -3.84 -14.48
N ASN A 16 12.13 -3.95 -15.43
CA ASN A 16 12.32 -2.98 -16.52
C ASN A 16 11.57 -3.31 -17.82
N ARG A 17 10.70 -4.31 -17.80
CA ARG A 17 9.85 -4.59 -18.96
C ARG A 17 8.64 -3.67 -18.93
N VAL A 18 8.65 -2.65 -19.77
CA VAL A 18 7.46 -1.84 -20.02
C VAL A 18 6.46 -2.72 -20.77
N LEU A 19 5.40 -3.13 -20.09
CA LEU A 19 4.29 -3.85 -20.70
C LEU A 19 3.50 -2.91 -21.63
N PRO A 20 3.01 -3.40 -22.77
CA PRO A 20 2.12 -2.59 -23.60
C PRO A 20 0.88 -2.17 -22.81
N LEU A 21 0.41 -0.94 -23.05
CA LEU A 21 -0.74 -0.34 -22.34
C LEU A 21 -1.97 -1.26 -22.29
N ALA A 22 -2.22 -2.01 -23.37
CA ALA A 22 -3.33 -2.96 -23.45
C ALA A 22 -3.25 -4.10 -22.41
N GLN A 23 -2.07 -4.44 -21.92
CA GLN A 23 -1.87 -5.46 -20.88
C GLN A 23 -1.70 -4.86 -19.49
N SER A 24 -1.08 -3.69 -19.38
CA SER A 24 -0.85 -3.03 -18.08
C SER A 24 -2.12 -2.44 -17.50
N LEU A 25 -3.05 -1.97 -18.33
CA LEU A 25 -4.27 -1.31 -17.89
C LEU A 25 -5.25 -2.29 -17.20
N PRO A 26 -5.57 -3.47 -17.73
CA PRO A 26 -6.39 -4.46 -17.03
C PRO A 26 -5.74 -4.95 -15.73
N LEU A 27 -4.42 -5.18 -15.74
CA LEU A 27 -3.69 -5.60 -14.54
C LEU A 27 -3.70 -4.52 -13.47
N GLY A 28 -3.55 -3.24 -13.85
CA GLY A 28 -3.64 -2.11 -12.93
C GLY A 28 -5.03 -1.99 -12.30
N ILE A 29 -6.08 -2.10 -13.09
CA ILE A 29 -7.47 -2.07 -12.61
C ILE A 29 -7.72 -3.23 -11.64
N GLN A 30 -7.28 -4.44 -11.98
CA GLN A 30 -7.43 -5.62 -11.12
C GLN A 30 -6.73 -5.41 -9.77
N HIS A 31 -5.53 -4.85 -9.74
CA HIS A 31 -4.80 -4.54 -8.51
C HIS A 31 -5.53 -3.49 -7.67
N VAL A 32 -6.04 -2.43 -8.29
CA VAL A 32 -6.81 -1.39 -7.59
C VAL A 32 -8.08 -1.98 -6.97
N LEU A 33 -8.83 -2.79 -7.70
CA LEU A 33 -10.05 -3.42 -7.21
C LEU A 33 -9.78 -4.40 -6.05
N ALA A 34 -8.74 -5.22 -6.16
CA ALA A 34 -8.35 -6.15 -5.11
C ALA A 34 -7.97 -5.43 -3.79
N MET A 35 -7.24 -4.32 -3.90
CA MET A 35 -6.80 -3.53 -2.76
C MET A 35 -7.92 -2.67 -2.17
N PHE A 36 -8.85 -2.20 -3.00
CA PHE A 36 -9.92 -1.28 -2.62
C PHE A 36 -10.78 -1.86 -1.48
N ALA A 37 -11.17 -3.12 -1.58
CA ALA A 37 -11.95 -3.80 -0.55
C ALA A 37 -11.24 -3.82 0.81
N GLY A 38 -9.95 -4.16 0.85
CA GLY A 38 -9.16 -4.16 2.08
C GLY A 38 -9.01 -2.78 2.70
N ASN A 39 -8.73 -1.78 1.88
CA ASN A 39 -8.53 -0.40 2.34
C ASN A 39 -9.80 0.29 2.88
N ILE A 40 -10.98 -0.16 2.47
CA ILE A 40 -12.25 0.32 3.00
C ILE A 40 -12.65 -0.47 4.26
N THR A 41 -12.49 -1.78 4.24
CA THR A 41 -12.97 -2.65 5.31
C THR A 41 -12.26 -2.37 6.64
N VAL A 42 -10.95 -2.18 6.64
CA VAL A 42 -10.17 -1.93 7.87
C VAL A 42 -10.60 -0.64 8.58
N PRO A 43 -10.69 0.54 7.91
CA PRO A 43 -11.21 1.75 8.55
C PRO A 43 -12.63 1.62 9.09
N ILE A 44 -13.52 0.88 8.41
CA ILE A 44 -14.89 0.65 8.89
C ILE A 44 -14.88 -0.16 10.18
N ILE A 45 -14.11 -1.24 10.24
CA ILE A 45 -14.01 -2.10 11.44
C ILE A 45 -13.41 -1.29 12.59
N VAL A 46 -12.29 -0.60 12.36
CA VAL A 46 -11.63 0.23 13.38
C VAL A 46 -12.60 1.31 13.89
N ALA A 47 -13.23 2.06 13.01
CA ALA A 47 -14.19 3.09 13.39
C ALA A 47 -15.38 2.53 14.19
N SER A 48 -15.80 1.30 13.89
CA SER A 48 -16.89 0.63 14.63
C SER A 48 -16.43 0.19 16.01
N ILE A 49 -15.22 -0.33 16.17
CA ILE A 49 -14.64 -0.71 17.48
C ILE A 49 -14.51 0.52 18.39
N PHE A 50 -14.13 1.67 17.83
CA PHE A 50 -13.97 2.92 18.58
C PHE A 50 -15.25 3.75 18.70
N GLY A 51 -16.41 3.24 18.26
CA GLY A 51 -17.70 3.91 18.39
C GLY A 51 -17.81 5.24 17.63
N GLN A 52 -17.11 5.35 16.51
CA GLN A 52 -17.11 6.58 15.71
C GLN A 52 -18.44 6.83 15.00
N THR A 53 -18.79 8.12 14.82
CA THR A 53 -19.97 8.53 14.07
C THR A 53 -19.83 8.19 12.57
N THR A 54 -20.93 8.20 11.84
CA THR A 54 -20.93 7.91 10.40
C THR A 54 -20.03 8.86 9.62
N GLU A 55 -20.04 10.15 9.97
CA GLU A 55 -19.17 11.16 9.33
C GLU A 55 -17.69 10.87 9.57
N GLN A 56 -17.33 10.50 10.79
CA GLN A 56 -15.98 10.12 11.14
C GLN A 56 -15.52 8.83 10.42
N LYS A 57 -16.42 7.86 10.23
CA LYS A 57 -16.15 6.65 9.44
C LYS A 57 -15.83 7.00 7.99
N ILE A 58 -16.64 7.86 7.38
CA ILE A 58 -16.43 8.33 6.00
C ILE A 58 -15.08 9.03 5.88
N PHE A 59 -14.78 9.93 6.82
CA PHE A 59 -13.50 10.63 6.85
C PHE A 59 -12.30 9.67 6.95
N LEU A 60 -12.38 8.66 7.83
CA LEU A 60 -11.32 7.66 7.98
C LEU A 60 -11.10 6.85 6.70
N ILE A 61 -12.18 6.46 6.00
CA ILE A 61 -12.09 5.75 4.73
C ILE A 61 -11.42 6.62 3.66
N GLN A 62 -11.84 7.88 3.55
CA GLN A 62 -11.27 8.81 2.58
C GLN A 62 -9.78 9.04 2.83
N MET A 63 -9.40 9.25 4.09
CA MET A 63 -8.00 9.42 4.48
C MET A 63 -7.16 8.15 4.24
N ALA A 64 -7.70 6.97 4.54
CA ALA A 64 -7.01 5.72 4.29
C ALA A 64 -6.74 5.51 2.79
N LEU A 65 -7.72 5.78 1.93
CA LEU A 65 -7.56 5.70 0.48
C LEU A 65 -6.57 6.74 -0.05
N PHE A 66 -6.65 7.98 0.44
CA PHE A 66 -5.74 9.05 0.04
C PHE A 66 -4.29 8.72 0.40
N VAL A 67 -4.04 8.35 1.65
CA VAL A 67 -2.69 8.00 2.14
C VAL A 67 -2.15 6.76 1.42
N ALA A 68 -2.98 5.75 1.19
CA ALA A 68 -2.59 4.56 0.42
C ALA A 68 -2.18 4.92 -1.01
N GLY A 69 -2.91 5.82 -1.67
CA GLY A 69 -2.58 6.33 -3.00
C GLY A 69 -1.24 7.06 -3.01
N VAL A 70 -1.04 8.00 -2.10
CA VAL A 70 0.22 8.76 -1.97
C VAL A 70 1.39 7.82 -1.67
N ALA A 71 1.25 6.91 -0.72
CA ALA A 71 2.27 5.94 -0.36
C ALA A 71 2.64 5.03 -1.55
N THR A 72 1.63 4.58 -2.32
CA THR A 72 1.84 3.78 -3.53
C THR A 72 2.64 4.53 -4.59
N VAL A 73 2.33 5.81 -4.80
CA VAL A 73 3.07 6.66 -5.76
C VAL A 73 4.52 6.82 -5.31
N ILE A 74 4.76 7.16 -4.05
CA ILE A 74 6.12 7.30 -3.49
C ILE A 74 6.90 5.98 -3.61
N GLN A 75 6.25 4.86 -3.30
CA GLN A 75 6.86 3.53 -3.38
C GLN A 75 7.24 3.15 -4.82
N THR A 76 6.37 3.48 -5.78
CA THR A 76 6.55 3.13 -7.20
C THR A 76 7.58 4.02 -7.88
N VAL A 77 7.51 5.33 -7.66
CA VAL A 77 8.44 6.31 -8.26
C VAL A 77 9.83 6.20 -7.64
N GLY A 78 9.91 6.00 -6.35
CA GLY A 78 11.15 5.91 -5.59
C GLY A 78 11.97 7.19 -5.66
N TYR A 79 12.02 7.94 -4.57
CA TYR A 79 12.81 9.16 -4.49
C TYR A 79 14.00 8.98 -3.55
N GLY A 80 15.21 9.05 -4.09
CA GLY A 80 16.43 8.89 -3.31
C GLY A 80 16.57 7.50 -2.67
N ARG A 81 16.50 7.46 -1.34
CA ARG A 81 16.56 6.23 -0.51
C ARG A 81 15.19 5.69 -0.14
N VAL A 82 14.10 6.37 -0.51
CA VAL A 82 12.72 6.01 -0.20
C VAL A 82 12.05 5.40 -1.42
N GLY A 83 11.36 4.27 -1.21
CA GLY A 83 10.67 3.55 -2.28
C GLY A 83 11.54 2.48 -2.95
N SER A 84 10.94 1.30 -3.15
CA SER A 84 11.63 0.15 -3.76
C SER A 84 11.67 0.20 -5.29
N ARG A 85 11.03 1.20 -5.91
CA ARG A 85 10.80 1.30 -7.36
C ARG A 85 10.09 0.07 -7.95
N LEU A 86 9.32 -0.61 -7.12
CA LEU A 86 8.47 -1.72 -7.53
C LEU A 86 7.01 -1.27 -7.51
N PRO A 87 6.18 -1.71 -8.44
CA PRO A 87 4.76 -1.39 -8.49
C PRO A 87 3.99 -2.18 -7.40
N ILE A 88 4.30 -1.90 -6.14
CA ILE A 88 3.66 -2.50 -4.98
C ILE A 88 2.65 -1.51 -4.44
N ILE A 89 1.39 -1.90 -4.42
CA ILE A 89 0.32 -1.08 -3.87
C ILE A 89 0.38 -1.15 -2.35
N GLN A 90 0.41 0.02 -1.71
CA GLN A 90 0.40 0.16 -0.26
C GLN A 90 -1.05 0.28 0.24
N GLY A 91 -1.35 -0.35 1.36
CA GLY A 91 -2.68 -0.34 1.92
C GLY A 91 -2.73 -0.66 3.40
N THR A 92 -3.93 -0.61 3.96
CA THR A 92 -4.19 -0.96 5.35
C THR A 92 -4.08 -2.47 5.56
N SER A 93 -3.60 -2.89 6.74
CA SER A 93 -3.45 -4.29 7.08
C SER A 93 -4.47 -4.72 8.14
N PHE A 94 -5.13 -5.85 7.90
CA PHE A 94 -6.03 -6.50 8.86
C PHE A 94 -5.33 -6.90 10.16
N ALA A 95 -4.02 -7.11 10.13
CA ALA A 95 -3.23 -7.46 11.31
C ALA A 95 -3.26 -6.38 12.41
N PHE A 96 -3.55 -5.13 12.07
CA PHE A 96 -3.68 -4.05 13.04
C PHE A 96 -4.99 -4.11 13.85
N ILE A 97 -6.05 -4.72 13.32
CA ILE A 97 -7.37 -4.77 13.98
C ILE A 97 -7.28 -5.40 15.37
N PRO A 98 -6.76 -6.63 15.54
CA PRO A 98 -6.67 -7.25 16.86
C PRO A 98 -5.70 -6.51 17.80
N VAL A 99 -4.70 -5.82 17.26
CA VAL A 99 -3.78 -5.01 18.06
C VAL A 99 -4.45 -3.73 18.58
N MET A 100 -5.31 -3.10 17.77
CA MET A 100 -6.02 -1.87 18.13
C MET A 100 -7.22 -2.11 19.05
N ALA A 101 -7.90 -3.24 18.94
CA ALA A 101 -9.13 -3.53 19.67
C ALA A 101 -9.02 -3.37 21.20
N PRO A 102 -7.95 -3.82 21.88
CA PRO A 102 -7.79 -3.61 23.34
C PRO A 102 -7.71 -2.14 23.73
N PHE A 103 -7.30 -1.26 22.83
CA PHE A 103 -7.12 0.17 23.08
C PHE A 103 -8.38 1.00 22.79
N ALA A 104 -9.52 0.36 22.53
CA ALA A 104 -10.78 1.04 22.24
C ALA A 104 -11.18 2.04 23.35
N LYS A 105 -10.84 1.75 24.60
CA LYS A 105 -11.11 2.60 25.75
C LYS A 105 -10.18 3.83 25.84
N VAL A 106 -9.00 3.75 25.24
CA VAL A 106 -8.00 4.84 25.27
C VAL A 106 -8.26 5.91 24.23
N GLY A 107 -8.97 5.55 23.16
CA GLY A 107 -9.35 6.45 22.10
C GLY A 107 -8.47 6.33 20.84
N LEU A 108 -9.07 6.65 19.71
CA LEU A 108 -8.47 6.52 18.39
C LEU A 108 -7.22 7.40 18.21
N GLY A 109 -7.21 8.61 18.83
CA GLY A 109 -6.08 9.53 18.75
C GLY A 109 -4.78 8.96 19.36
N ALA A 110 -4.89 8.25 20.48
CA ALA A 110 -3.73 7.61 21.11
C ALA A 110 -3.15 6.50 20.22
N VAL A 111 -4.01 5.73 19.57
CA VAL A 111 -3.60 4.64 18.65
C VAL A 111 -2.87 5.22 17.44
N PHE A 112 -3.38 6.29 16.84
CA PHE A 112 -2.71 6.95 15.71
C PHE A 112 -1.38 7.59 16.11
N THR A 113 -1.29 8.17 17.31
CA THR A 113 -0.02 8.71 17.83
C THR A 113 1.01 7.60 18.03
N ALA A 114 0.62 6.47 18.61
CA ALA A 114 1.49 5.31 18.77
C ALA A 114 1.94 4.73 17.42
N ALA A 115 1.03 4.64 16.45
CA ALA A 115 1.35 4.18 15.09
C ALA A 115 2.33 5.13 14.38
N PHE A 116 2.16 6.44 14.56
CA PHE A 116 3.07 7.45 14.02
C PHE A 116 4.48 7.34 14.59
N ILE A 117 4.58 7.23 15.93
CA ILE A 117 5.87 7.05 16.62
C ILE A 117 6.53 5.73 16.18
N GLY A 118 5.76 4.64 16.10
CA GLY A 118 6.25 3.35 15.63
C GLY A 118 6.75 3.41 14.18
N GLY A 119 6.05 4.14 13.31
CA GLY A 119 6.47 4.37 11.92
C GLY A 119 7.78 5.15 11.81
N LEU A 120 7.96 6.19 12.64
CA LEU A 120 9.22 6.94 12.72
C LEU A 120 10.38 6.05 13.20
N PHE A 121 10.12 5.22 14.20
CA PHE A 121 11.12 4.28 14.71
C PHE A 121 11.53 3.26 13.65
N GLN A 122 10.57 2.72 12.92
CA GLN A 122 10.83 1.78 11.83
C GLN A 122 11.62 2.42 10.67
N MET A 123 11.42 3.72 10.44
CA MET A 123 12.15 4.46 9.41
C MET A 123 13.62 4.72 9.82
N TYR A 124 13.90 4.79 11.13
CA TYR A 124 15.25 4.99 11.68
C TYR A 124 16.09 3.70 11.65
N ILE A 125 15.47 2.55 11.86
CA ILE A 125 16.14 1.23 11.80
C ILE A 125 16.40 0.83 10.36
#